data_721a4df7cb0b9406c81410be742527c2
#
_entry.id   721a4df7cb0b9406c81410be742527c2
#
_cell.length_a   1.000
_cell.length_b   1.000
_cell.length_c   1.000
_cell.angle_alpha   90.00
_cell.angle_beta   90.00
_cell.angle_gamma   90.00
#
_symmetry.space_group_name_H-M   'P 1'
#
loop_
_entity.id
_entity.type
_entity.pdbx_description
1 polymer ?
#
loop_
_entity_poly.entity_id
_entity_poly.type
_entity_poly.pdbx_seq_one_letter_code
_entity_poly.pdbx_strand_id
1 'polypeptide(L)'
;MSLRKSSVGIIDPWGSTEIESYERLLEEFGIQPLEGVADKLPHKPSFIRRKIIFGHRDFERIVDAINSKQPFAVMSGIKPSGPLHIGHILTIREMIFFQKMGGTVFYCVADIEAYEDNGIPFEESEQIAVDNLADALALGLDPARAYIYRQSKENDVKDLAFIFARSVTLSTIEAIYGARHMGLYMSALVQAGDILLPQLKRFGGPKPTLVPVGIDQDPHIRLCRDLAHKFREKYGFVLPSATYHKIIRGLDGSPKMSKRNPMSYFTLAEDVESISYKLRNAFTGGRPTAKEQKELGGEPERCPIFDLYKFFFIEDDEKLLEIYMKCRNGETLCGEDKAFAVEVVTSFIKEHQRRKHSLIDKSRAILGLD
;
A
#
# COMPACT_ATOMS: atom_id res chain seq x y z
N MET A 1 36.24 -22.62 7.47
CA MET A 1 35.55 -21.57 6.67
C MET A 1 34.07 -21.65 6.99
N SER A 2 33.63 -20.88 7.98
CA SER A 2 32.22 -20.85 8.41
C SER A 2 31.44 -19.92 7.47
N LEU A 3 30.56 -20.48 6.66
CA LEU A 3 29.57 -19.73 5.89
C LEU A 3 28.61 -19.07 6.90
N ARG A 4 28.79 -17.78 7.15
CA ARG A 4 27.75 -16.97 7.80
C ARG A 4 26.53 -17.01 6.88
N LYS A 5 25.53 -17.81 7.26
CA LYS A 5 24.16 -17.61 6.78
C LYS A 5 23.75 -16.23 7.25
N SER A 6 23.78 -15.24 6.36
CA SER A 6 23.13 -13.97 6.60
C SER A 6 21.62 -14.25 6.70
N SER A 7 21.10 -14.23 7.92
CA SER A 7 19.67 -14.29 8.14
C SER A 7 19.02 -13.09 7.47
N VAL A 8 18.10 -13.33 6.55
CA VAL A 8 17.14 -12.30 6.13
C VAL A 8 16.45 -11.80 7.39
N GLY A 9 16.43 -10.50 7.57
CA GLY A 9 15.77 -9.89 8.71
C GLY A 9 14.30 -10.31 8.76
N ILE A 10 13.78 -10.54 9.96
CA ILE A 10 12.35 -10.79 10.17
C ILE A 10 11.60 -9.59 9.56
N ILE A 11 10.69 -9.86 8.62
CA ILE A 11 9.77 -8.81 8.12
C ILE A 11 8.82 -8.48 9.27
N ASP A 12 8.90 -7.26 9.79
CA ASP A 12 8.05 -6.77 10.87
C ASP A 12 6.98 -5.84 10.28
N PRO A 13 5.69 -6.21 10.29
CA PRO A 13 4.60 -5.38 9.76
C PRO A 13 4.45 -4.03 10.44
N TRP A 14 4.83 -3.95 11.73
CA TRP A 14 4.74 -2.73 12.53
C TRP A 14 6.09 -2.00 12.67
N GLY A 15 7.16 -2.56 12.08
CA GLY A 15 8.52 -2.01 12.13
C GLY A 15 9.00 -1.39 10.82
N SER A 16 10.31 -1.12 10.75
CA SER A 16 11.01 -0.69 9.54
C SER A 16 11.88 -1.84 9.03
N THR A 17 11.46 -2.47 7.94
CA THR A 17 12.25 -3.51 7.27
C THR A 17 13.02 -2.88 6.11
N GLU A 18 14.34 -3.06 6.07
CA GLU A 18 15.16 -2.71 4.90
C GLU A 18 15.16 -3.88 3.91
N ILE A 19 14.90 -3.58 2.64
CA ILE A 19 14.85 -4.56 1.56
C ILE A 19 16.10 -4.41 0.71
N GLU A 20 16.99 -5.37 0.79
CA GLU A 20 18.23 -5.43 -0.01
C GLU A 20 17.97 -5.88 -1.45
N SER A 21 17.07 -6.86 -1.66
CA SER A 21 16.71 -7.37 -2.99
C SER A 21 15.29 -7.94 -3.00
N TYR A 22 14.51 -7.53 -3.99
CA TYR A 22 13.15 -8.04 -4.20
C TYR A 22 13.16 -9.47 -4.77
N GLU A 23 14.15 -9.83 -5.59
CA GLU A 23 14.31 -11.18 -6.13
C GLU A 23 14.53 -12.20 -5.00
N ARG A 24 15.37 -11.84 -4.00
CA ARG A 24 15.62 -12.68 -2.84
C ARG A 24 14.34 -12.88 -2.00
N LEU A 25 13.52 -11.84 -1.86
CA LEU A 25 12.24 -11.95 -1.14
C LEU A 25 11.27 -12.90 -1.84
N LEU A 26 11.22 -12.90 -3.18
CA LEU A 26 10.40 -13.85 -3.93
C LEU A 26 10.75 -15.30 -3.56
N GLU A 27 12.04 -15.64 -3.55
CA GLU A 27 12.52 -16.99 -3.25
C GLU A 27 12.27 -17.39 -1.79
N GLU A 28 12.65 -16.53 -0.84
CA GLU A 28 12.61 -16.86 0.59
C GLU A 28 11.19 -16.93 1.17
N PHE A 29 10.28 -16.12 0.68
CA PHE A 29 8.90 -16.10 1.17
C PHE A 29 7.91 -16.86 0.27
N GLY A 30 8.40 -17.49 -0.82
CA GLY A 30 7.55 -18.22 -1.75
C GLY A 30 6.51 -17.31 -2.43
N ILE A 31 6.88 -16.06 -2.69
CA ILE A 31 6.10 -15.11 -3.45
C ILE A 31 6.38 -15.33 -4.93
N GLN A 32 5.35 -15.36 -5.74
CA GLN A 32 5.50 -15.55 -7.19
C GLN A 32 5.73 -14.20 -7.89
N PRO A 33 6.59 -14.12 -8.92
CA PRO A 33 6.73 -12.91 -9.72
C PRO A 33 5.44 -12.60 -10.47
N LEU A 34 5.06 -11.32 -10.52
CA LEU A 34 3.81 -10.90 -11.16
C LEU A 34 3.83 -11.08 -12.68
N GLU A 35 5.01 -11.12 -13.30
CA GLU A 35 5.18 -11.33 -14.74
C GLU A 35 4.50 -12.62 -15.21
N GLY A 36 3.98 -12.62 -16.42
CA GLY A 36 3.25 -13.76 -16.98
C GLY A 36 1.78 -13.82 -16.55
N VAL A 37 1.47 -13.65 -15.26
CA VAL A 37 0.08 -13.59 -14.80
C VAL A 37 -0.55 -12.25 -15.19
N ALA A 38 0.16 -11.16 -14.99
CA ALA A 38 -0.29 -9.82 -15.34
C ALA A 38 -0.51 -9.64 -16.85
N ASP A 39 0.13 -10.45 -17.69
CA ASP A 39 -0.05 -10.42 -19.15
C ASP A 39 -1.45 -10.85 -19.58
N LYS A 40 -2.16 -11.60 -18.74
CA LYS A 40 -3.53 -12.04 -18.99
C LYS A 40 -4.59 -11.02 -18.58
N LEU A 41 -4.19 -9.89 -17.95
CA LEU A 41 -5.11 -8.79 -17.64
C LEU A 41 -5.55 -8.06 -18.93
N PRO A 42 -6.81 -7.66 -19.06
CA PRO A 42 -7.31 -6.93 -20.22
C PRO A 42 -6.66 -5.54 -20.37
N HIS A 43 -6.19 -4.97 -19.27
CA HIS A 43 -5.49 -3.69 -19.22
C HIS A 43 -4.43 -3.71 -18.11
N LYS A 44 -3.27 -3.11 -18.39
CA LYS A 44 -2.16 -2.99 -17.44
C LYS A 44 -1.89 -1.52 -17.11
N PRO A 45 -2.19 -1.05 -15.89
CA PRO A 45 -1.84 0.30 -15.45
C PRO A 45 -0.32 0.44 -15.28
N SER A 46 0.16 1.67 -15.17
CA SER A 46 1.60 1.97 -15.06
C SER A 46 2.30 1.22 -13.94
N PHE A 47 1.67 1.06 -12.79
CA PHE A 47 2.26 0.36 -11.65
C PHE A 47 2.46 -1.16 -11.90
N ILE A 48 1.71 -1.76 -12.83
CA ILE A 48 1.95 -3.14 -13.30
C ILE A 48 3.02 -3.13 -14.40
N ARG A 49 2.88 -2.29 -15.45
CA ARG A 49 3.82 -2.23 -16.58
C ARG A 49 5.26 -1.94 -16.12
N ARG A 50 5.41 -1.08 -15.10
CA ARG A 50 6.69 -0.64 -14.54
C ARG A 50 7.23 -1.53 -13.43
N LYS A 51 6.58 -2.69 -13.18
CA LYS A 51 6.97 -3.65 -12.14
C LYS A 51 7.08 -3.01 -10.76
N ILE A 52 6.20 -2.02 -10.48
CA ILE A 52 6.06 -1.45 -9.14
C ILE A 52 5.39 -2.47 -8.24
N ILE A 53 4.34 -3.13 -8.74
CA ILE A 53 3.90 -4.41 -8.19
C ILE A 53 4.83 -5.47 -8.75
N PHE A 54 5.58 -6.14 -7.89
CA PHE A 54 6.63 -7.05 -8.30
C PHE A 54 6.30 -8.53 -8.06
N GLY A 55 5.40 -8.81 -7.12
CA GLY A 55 5.09 -10.17 -6.71
C GLY A 55 3.63 -10.36 -6.32
N HIS A 56 3.22 -11.63 -6.20
CA HIS A 56 1.87 -12.01 -5.84
C HIS A 56 1.78 -13.35 -5.12
N ARG A 57 0.62 -13.60 -4.51
CA ARG A 57 0.15 -14.92 -4.09
C ARG A 57 -1.20 -15.21 -4.75
N ASP A 58 -1.30 -16.31 -5.52
CA ASP A 58 -2.54 -16.79 -6.17
C ASP A 58 -3.29 -15.68 -6.94
N PHE A 59 -2.60 -14.75 -7.58
CA PHE A 59 -3.23 -13.65 -8.33
C PHE A 59 -3.96 -14.15 -9.58
N GLU A 60 -3.62 -15.33 -10.09
CA GLU A 60 -4.31 -16.01 -11.19
C GLU A 60 -5.81 -16.09 -10.96
N ARG A 61 -6.24 -16.36 -9.72
CA ARG A 61 -7.68 -16.46 -9.36
C ARG A 61 -8.43 -15.16 -9.61
N ILE A 62 -7.76 -14.03 -9.37
CA ILE A 62 -8.34 -12.70 -9.62
C ILE A 62 -8.40 -12.42 -11.11
N VAL A 63 -7.32 -12.72 -11.83
CA VAL A 63 -7.26 -12.57 -13.30
C VAL A 63 -8.32 -13.43 -13.98
N ASP A 64 -8.50 -14.68 -13.53
CA ASP A 64 -9.52 -15.59 -14.04
C ASP A 64 -10.93 -15.06 -13.74
N ALA A 65 -11.17 -14.51 -12.55
CA ALA A 65 -12.45 -13.89 -12.18
C ALA A 65 -12.75 -12.66 -13.05
N ILE A 66 -11.76 -11.80 -13.30
CA ILE A 66 -11.89 -10.64 -14.20
C ILE A 66 -12.25 -11.10 -15.60
N ASN A 67 -11.49 -12.04 -16.17
CA ASN A 67 -11.68 -12.49 -17.56
C ASN A 67 -13.00 -13.25 -17.76
N SER A 68 -13.45 -13.99 -16.75
CA SER A 68 -14.73 -14.72 -16.77
C SER A 68 -15.90 -13.89 -16.24
N LYS A 69 -15.70 -12.62 -15.87
CA LYS A 69 -16.72 -11.74 -15.27
C LYS A 69 -17.39 -12.34 -14.04
N GLN A 70 -16.61 -13.09 -13.24
CA GLN A 70 -17.10 -13.65 -11.99
C GLN A 70 -16.88 -12.67 -10.83
N PRO A 71 -17.71 -12.72 -9.79
CA PRO A 71 -17.55 -11.87 -8.63
C PRO A 71 -16.21 -12.10 -7.92
N PHE A 72 -15.53 -11.02 -7.57
CA PHE A 72 -14.36 -11.02 -6.70
C PHE A 72 -14.37 -9.77 -5.80
N ALA A 73 -13.60 -9.80 -4.75
CA ALA A 73 -13.43 -8.67 -3.85
C ALA A 73 -12.00 -8.16 -3.86
N VAL A 74 -11.85 -6.88 -3.52
CA VAL A 74 -10.56 -6.23 -3.25
C VAL A 74 -10.62 -5.69 -1.83
N MET A 75 -9.78 -6.20 -0.96
CA MET A 75 -9.76 -5.81 0.45
C MET A 75 -8.46 -5.13 0.79
N SER A 76 -8.54 -3.92 1.27
CA SER A 76 -7.46 -3.20 1.93
C SER A 76 -8.06 -2.07 2.75
N GLY A 77 -7.23 -1.31 3.42
CA GLY A 77 -7.71 -0.22 4.26
C GLY A 77 -6.60 0.67 4.71
N ILE A 78 -6.92 1.47 5.70
CA ILE A 78 -5.98 2.41 6.29
C ILE A 78 -6.09 2.38 7.82
N LYS A 79 -4.95 2.38 8.48
CA LYS A 79 -4.85 2.66 9.90
C LYS A 79 -4.92 4.17 10.11
N PRO A 80 -5.97 4.69 10.79
CA PRO A 80 -6.17 6.14 10.98
C PRO A 80 -5.20 6.67 12.04
N SER A 81 -3.92 6.80 11.67
CA SER A 81 -2.83 7.24 12.53
C SER A 81 -2.24 8.60 12.13
N GLY A 82 -2.97 9.35 11.32
CA GLY A 82 -2.61 10.68 10.82
C GLY A 82 -2.93 10.83 9.32
N PRO A 83 -2.55 11.98 8.71
CA PRO A 83 -2.79 12.25 7.30
C PRO A 83 -2.13 11.20 6.39
N LEU A 84 -2.77 10.92 5.25
CA LEU A 84 -2.18 10.04 4.23
C LEU A 84 -0.93 10.67 3.64
N HIS A 85 0.15 9.92 3.57
CA HIS A 85 1.33 10.31 2.80
C HIS A 85 1.29 9.71 1.39
N ILE A 86 2.13 10.23 0.51
CA ILE A 86 2.18 9.84 -0.90
C ILE A 86 2.27 8.30 -1.11
N GLY A 87 2.91 7.57 -0.19
CA GLY A 87 3.05 6.12 -0.27
C GLY A 87 1.71 5.36 -0.20
N HIS A 88 0.69 5.88 0.47
CA HIS A 88 -0.62 5.25 0.56
C HIS A 88 -1.40 5.29 -0.76
N ILE A 89 -1.06 6.24 -1.65
CA ILE A 89 -1.76 6.40 -2.94
C ILE A 89 -1.68 5.12 -3.77
N LEU A 90 -0.58 4.38 -3.69
CA LEU A 90 -0.39 3.20 -4.53
C LEU A 90 -1.42 2.12 -4.21
N THR A 91 -1.59 1.78 -2.92
CA THR A 91 -2.61 0.81 -2.48
C THR A 91 -4.03 1.28 -2.87
N ILE A 92 -4.34 2.56 -2.67
CA ILE A 92 -5.65 3.12 -3.04
C ILE A 92 -5.86 3.05 -4.57
N ARG A 93 -4.85 3.37 -5.38
CA ARG A 93 -4.92 3.23 -6.84
C ARG A 93 -5.11 1.79 -7.30
N GLU A 94 -4.47 0.83 -6.63
CA GLU A 94 -4.71 -0.59 -6.90
C GLU A 94 -6.17 -0.96 -6.62
N MET A 95 -6.72 -0.57 -5.46
CA MET A 95 -8.12 -0.81 -5.12
C MET A 95 -9.06 -0.22 -6.17
N ILE A 96 -8.84 1.03 -6.59
CA ILE A 96 -9.62 1.71 -7.62
C ILE A 96 -9.51 1.01 -8.98
N PHE A 97 -8.31 0.56 -9.34
CA PHE A 97 -8.11 -0.17 -10.59
C PHE A 97 -8.91 -1.46 -10.61
N PHE A 98 -8.79 -2.29 -9.59
CA PHE A 98 -9.54 -3.55 -9.52
C PHE A 98 -11.03 -3.36 -9.31
N GLN A 99 -11.46 -2.26 -8.68
CA GLN A 99 -12.87 -1.86 -8.64
C GLN A 99 -13.41 -1.59 -10.06
N LYS A 100 -12.65 -0.88 -10.90
CA LYS A 100 -12.97 -0.66 -12.29
C LYS A 100 -13.03 -1.95 -13.12
N MET A 101 -12.22 -2.95 -12.73
CA MET A 101 -12.22 -4.29 -13.36
C MET A 101 -13.38 -5.19 -12.87
N GLY A 102 -14.30 -4.69 -12.04
CA GLY A 102 -15.49 -5.41 -11.58
C GLY A 102 -15.43 -5.90 -10.13
N GLY A 103 -14.35 -5.68 -9.42
CA GLY A 103 -14.22 -6.05 -8.01
C GLY A 103 -15.08 -5.18 -7.09
N THR A 104 -15.63 -5.78 -6.04
CA THR A 104 -16.24 -5.03 -4.92
C THR A 104 -15.13 -4.67 -3.93
N VAL A 105 -14.96 -3.40 -3.63
CA VAL A 105 -13.97 -2.93 -2.67
C VAL A 105 -14.49 -3.09 -1.25
N PHE A 106 -13.67 -3.62 -0.36
CA PHE A 106 -13.84 -3.59 1.09
C PHE A 106 -12.78 -2.65 1.65
N TYR A 107 -13.21 -1.46 2.06
CA TYR A 107 -12.32 -0.44 2.61
C TYR A 107 -12.44 -0.42 4.13
N CYS A 108 -11.40 -0.91 4.79
CA CYS A 108 -11.33 -0.98 6.24
C CYS A 108 -10.69 0.29 6.82
N VAL A 109 -11.35 0.89 7.79
CA VAL A 109 -10.74 1.83 8.72
C VAL A 109 -10.27 1.03 9.93
N ALA A 110 -8.97 0.81 10.04
CA ALA A 110 -8.34 -0.05 11.03
C ALA A 110 -8.13 0.71 12.36
N ASP A 111 -9.22 1.16 12.98
CA ASP A 111 -9.22 1.94 14.21
C ASP A 111 -8.83 1.12 15.44
N ILE A 112 -9.12 -0.19 15.48
CA ILE A 112 -8.62 -1.10 16.51
C ILE A 112 -7.10 -1.19 16.44
N GLU A 113 -6.53 -1.37 15.25
CA GLU A 113 -5.08 -1.41 15.08
C GLU A 113 -4.42 -0.07 15.43
N ALA A 114 -5.06 1.07 15.11
CA ALA A 114 -4.57 2.39 15.48
C ALA A 114 -4.49 2.56 17.00
N TYR A 115 -5.47 2.02 17.74
CA TYR A 115 -5.45 2.01 19.19
C TYR A 115 -4.34 1.10 19.73
N GLU A 116 -4.26 -0.14 19.29
CA GLU A 116 -3.33 -1.14 19.83
C GLU A 116 -1.86 -0.87 19.48
N ASP A 117 -1.57 -0.37 18.28
CA ASP A 117 -0.19 -0.09 17.84
C ASP A 117 0.30 1.32 18.20
N ASN A 118 -0.59 2.32 18.12
CA ASN A 118 -0.21 3.72 18.26
C ASN A 118 -0.81 4.41 19.50
N GLY A 119 -1.69 3.74 20.25
CA GLY A 119 -2.37 4.30 21.41
C GLY A 119 -3.37 5.43 21.08
N ILE A 120 -3.85 5.50 19.83
CA ILE A 120 -4.75 6.55 19.38
C ILE A 120 -6.17 6.23 19.87
N PRO A 121 -6.81 7.11 20.68
CA PRO A 121 -8.19 6.92 21.11
C PRO A 121 -9.15 6.82 19.93
N PHE A 122 -10.25 6.07 20.10
CA PHE A 122 -11.23 5.87 19.02
C PHE A 122 -11.84 7.18 18.54
N GLU A 123 -12.11 8.12 19.44
CA GLU A 123 -12.67 9.45 19.15
C GLU A 123 -11.71 10.30 18.28
N GLU A 124 -10.40 10.21 18.54
CA GLU A 124 -9.38 10.88 17.73
C GLU A 124 -9.24 10.18 16.36
N SER A 125 -9.24 8.86 16.35
CA SER A 125 -9.16 8.07 15.12
C SER A 125 -10.34 8.31 14.16
N GLU A 126 -11.53 8.67 14.69
CA GLU A 126 -12.72 9.00 13.89
C GLU A 126 -12.49 10.23 13.01
N GLN A 127 -11.88 11.30 13.53
CA GLN A 127 -11.59 12.51 12.74
C GLN A 127 -10.54 12.22 11.67
N ILE A 128 -9.50 11.46 12.03
CA ILE A 128 -8.47 11.04 11.08
C ILE A 128 -9.07 10.13 10.00
N ALA A 129 -10.00 9.25 10.36
CA ALA A 129 -10.68 8.34 9.43
C ALA A 129 -11.53 9.09 8.39
N VAL A 130 -12.26 10.13 8.82
CA VAL A 130 -13.02 11.01 7.91
C VAL A 130 -12.10 11.64 6.88
N ASP A 131 -10.98 12.20 7.35
CA ASP A 131 -9.96 12.82 6.49
C ASP A 131 -9.35 11.84 5.50
N ASN A 132 -8.95 10.64 5.99
CA ASN A 132 -8.36 9.59 5.15
C ASN A 132 -9.35 9.01 4.12
N LEU A 133 -10.62 8.85 4.50
CA LEU A 133 -11.65 8.40 3.55
C LEU A 133 -11.91 9.45 2.49
N ALA A 134 -11.94 10.73 2.85
CA ALA A 134 -12.08 11.81 1.88
C ALA A 134 -10.92 11.84 0.87
N ASP A 135 -9.69 11.53 1.30
CA ASP A 135 -8.55 11.33 0.40
C ASP A 135 -8.79 10.17 -0.58
N ALA A 136 -9.26 9.02 -0.08
CA ALA A 136 -9.53 7.85 -0.94
C ALA A 136 -10.64 8.15 -1.98
N LEU A 137 -11.71 8.83 -1.57
CA LEU A 137 -12.79 9.27 -2.47
C LEU A 137 -12.27 10.30 -3.49
N ALA A 138 -11.44 11.26 -3.07
CA ALA A 138 -10.85 12.26 -3.96
C ALA A 138 -9.90 11.65 -5.00
N LEU A 139 -9.24 10.53 -4.68
CA LEU A 139 -8.45 9.73 -5.61
C LEU A 139 -9.31 8.93 -6.61
N GLY A 140 -10.62 8.78 -6.35
CA GLY A 140 -11.56 8.16 -7.27
C GLY A 140 -12.14 6.82 -6.79
N LEU A 141 -12.02 6.46 -5.52
CA LEU A 141 -12.74 5.32 -4.96
C LEU A 141 -14.25 5.57 -5.08
N ASP A 142 -14.96 4.64 -5.70
CA ASP A 142 -16.42 4.71 -5.84
C ASP A 142 -17.10 4.09 -4.61
N PRO A 143 -17.73 4.89 -3.73
CA PRO A 143 -18.37 4.35 -2.53
C PRO A 143 -19.63 3.53 -2.82
N ALA A 144 -20.27 3.70 -4.01
CA ALA A 144 -21.43 2.89 -4.38
C ALA A 144 -21.06 1.43 -4.69
N ARG A 145 -19.79 1.16 -4.94
CA ARG A 145 -19.24 -0.17 -5.23
C ARG A 145 -18.22 -0.58 -4.19
N ALA A 146 -18.33 -0.05 -2.97
CA ALA A 146 -17.46 -0.34 -1.85
C ALA A 146 -18.27 -0.61 -0.59
N TYR A 147 -17.80 -1.55 0.21
CA TYR A 147 -18.20 -1.71 1.60
C TYR A 147 -17.16 -1.03 2.48
N ILE A 148 -17.53 0.11 3.05
CA ILE A 148 -16.63 0.95 3.85
C ILE A 148 -17.07 0.82 5.31
N TYR A 149 -16.14 0.47 6.20
CA TYR A 149 -16.45 0.21 7.59
C TYR A 149 -15.28 0.53 8.53
N ARG A 150 -15.60 0.70 9.80
CA ARG A 150 -14.62 0.78 10.90
C ARG A 150 -14.54 -0.58 11.60
N GLN A 151 -13.33 -1.06 11.87
CA GLN A 151 -13.12 -2.34 12.58
C GLN A 151 -13.90 -2.40 13.90
N SER A 152 -13.87 -1.31 14.68
CA SER A 152 -14.58 -1.22 15.97
C SER A 152 -16.10 -1.37 15.86
N LYS A 153 -16.69 -1.12 14.70
CA LYS A 153 -18.13 -1.21 14.44
C LYS A 153 -18.55 -2.45 13.66
N GLU A 154 -17.60 -3.18 13.06
CA GLU A 154 -17.87 -4.38 12.28
C GLU A 154 -17.77 -5.64 13.17
N ASN A 155 -18.93 -6.16 13.58
CA ASN A 155 -18.97 -7.29 14.51
C ASN A 155 -18.45 -8.58 13.90
N ASP A 156 -18.73 -8.86 12.62
CA ASP A 156 -18.25 -10.10 11.97
C ASP A 156 -16.73 -10.21 11.98
N VAL A 157 -16.01 -9.10 11.82
CA VAL A 157 -14.55 -9.07 11.89
C VAL A 157 -14.05 -9.46 13.28
N LYS A 158 -14.68 -8.91 14.33
CA LYS A 158 -14.35 -9.21 15.73
C LYS A 158 -14.72 -10.65 16.08
N ASP A 159 -15.87 -11.13 15.64
CA ASP A 159 -16.31 -12.52 15.87
C ASP A 159 -15.37 -13.50 15.17
N LEU A 160 -14.95 -13.23 13.93
CA LEU A 160 -13.95 -14.04 13.24
C LEU A 160 -12.61 -14.05 14.00
N ALA A 161 -12.16 -12.91 14.52
CA ALA A 161 -10.92 -12.84 15.29
C ALA A 161 -10.97 -13.75 16.54
N PHE A 162 -12.08 -13.73 17.28
CA PHE A 162 -12.28 -14.65 18.42
C PHE A 162 -12.34 -16.12 18.00
N ILE A 163 -13.00 -16.42 16.89
CA ILE A 163 -13.06 -17.79 16.35
C ILE A 163 -11.67 -18.26 15.94
N PHE A 164 -10.88 -17.41 15.29
CA PHE A 164 -9.52 -17.70 14.84
C PHE A 164 -8.54 -17.88 16.02
N ALA A 165 -8.73 -17.14 17.11
CA ALA A 165 -7.90 -17.23 18.30
C ALA A 165 -7.84 -18.66 18.87
N ARG A 166 -8.91 -19.44 18.73
CA ARG A 166 -8.94 -20.85 19.15
C ARG A 166 -7.89 -21.73 18.45
N SER A 167 -7.49 -21.39 17.23
CA SER A 167 -6.57 -22.18 16.40
C SER A 167 -5.16 -21.61 16.30
N VAL A 168 -4.87 -20.54 17.04
CA VAL A 168 -3.57 -19.88 17.09
C VAL A 168 -3.03 -19.95 18.52
N THR A 169 -1.88 -20.59 18.72
CA THR A 169 -1.21 -20.62 20.02
C THR A 169 -0.35 -19.38 20.22
N LEU A 170 -0.05 -19.02 21.48
CA LEU A 170 0.87 -17.92 21.77
C LEU A 170 2.21 -18.14 21.08
N SER A 171 2.79 -19.34 21.14
CA SER A 171 4.06 -19.65 20.48
C SER A 171 4.01 -19.43 18.95
N THR A 172 2.85 -19.74 18.32
CA THR A 172 2.69 -19.51 16.88
C THR A 172 2.69 -18.02 16.53
N ILE A 173 1.95 -17.21 17.30
CA ILE A 173 1.83 -15.79 17.00
C ILE A 173 3.13 -15.04 17.35
N GLU A 174 3.82 -15.44 18.41
CA GLU A 174 5.16 -14.94 18.76
C GLU A 174 6.22 -15.30 17.71
N ALA A 175 6.13 -16.49 17.12
CA ALA A 175 7.05 -16.89 16.03
C ALA A 175 6.87 -16.02 14.77
N ILE A 176 5.65 -15.49 14.53
CA ILE A 176 5.34 -14.63 13.38
C ILE A 176 5.74 -13.17 13.65
N TYR A 177 5.42 -12.64 14.84
CA TYR A 177 5.46 -11.21 15.12
C TYR A 177 6.48 -10.78 16.19
N GLY A 178 7.19 -11.75 16.79
CA GLY A 178 8.01 -11.49 17.97
C GLY A 178 7.16 -11.23 19.22
N ALA A 179 7.82 -10.92 20.33
CA ALA A 179 7.14 -10.61 21.59
C ALA A 179 6.41 -9.25 21.52
N ARG A 180 5.10 -9.28 21.65
CA ARG A 180 4.19 -8.10 21.63
C ARG A 180 3.19 -8.23 22.77
N HIS A 181 2.48 -7.16 23.10
CA HIS A 181 1.33 -7.23 24.00
C HIS A 181 0.12 -7.92 23.34
N MET A 182 -0.79 -8.45 24.15
CA MET A 182 -1.91 -9.26 23.66
C MET A 182 -2.84 -8.49 22.70
N GLY A 183 -3.08 -7.20 22.93
CA GLY A 183 -3.91 -6.38 22.05
C GLY A 183 -3.38 -6.34 20.61
N LEU A 184 -2.05 -6.22 20.42
CA LEU A 184 -1.45 -6.22 19.09
C LEU A 184 -1.55 -7.60 18.41
N TYR A 185 -1.48 -8.71 19.16
CA TYR A 185 -1.78 -10.02 18.60
C TYR A 185 -3.25 -10.16 18.19
N MET A 186 -4.17 -9.62 18.99
CA MET A 186 -5.58 -9.61 18.66
C MET A 186 -5.86 -8.75 17.43
N SER A 187 -5.18 -7.61 17.25
CA SER A 187 -5.33 -6.79 16.04
C SER A 187 -4.91 -7.54 14.77
N ALA A 188 -3.88 -8.41 14.84
CA ALA A 188 -3.51 -9.26 13.71
C ALA A 188 -4.60 -10.30 13.36
N LEU A 189 -5.32 -10.82 14.36
CA LEU A 189 -6.48 -11.71 14.13
C LEU A 189 -7.69 -10.94 13.59
N VAL A 190 -7.90 -9.70 14.04
CA VAL A 190 -8.91 -8.78 13.51
C VAL A 190 -8.62 -8.51 12.03
N GLN A 191 -7.37 -8.22 11.66
CA GLN A 191 -6.98 -8.03 10.27
C GLN A 191 -7.21 -9.29 9.41
N ALA A 192 -6.99 -10.49 9.95
CA ALA A 192 -7.36 -11.72 9.25
C ALA A 192 -8.88 -11.82 9.06
N GLY A 193 -9.66 -11.34 10.03
CA GLY A 193 -11.11 -11.18 9.92
C GLY A 193 -11.50 -10.22 8.80
N ASP A 194 -10.83 -9.05 8.69
CA ASP A 194 -11.04 -8.08 7.60
C ASP A 194 -10.81 -8.71 6.23
N ILE A 195 -9.70 -9.43 6.06
CA ILE A 195 -9.33 -10.06 4.78
C ILE A 195 -10.35 -11.13 4.37
N LEU A 196 -10.95 -11.83 5.33
CA LEU A 196 -11.93 -12.89 5.06
C LEU A 196 -13.39 -12.41 5.11
N LEU A 197 -13.65 -11.19 5.56
CA LEU A 197 -14.98 -10.58 5.59
C LEU A 197 -15.72 -10.65 4.24
N PRO A 198 -15.08 -10.31 3.09
CA PRO A 198 -15.73 -10.37 1.78
C PRO A 198 -16.24 -11.77 1.40
N GLN A 199 -15.72 -12.81 2.03
CA GLN A 199 -16.04 -14.21 1.74
C GLN A 199 -17.21 -14.74 2.57
N LEU A 200 -17.77 -13.96 3.49
CA LEU A 200 -18.95 -14.36 4.24
C LEU A 200 -20.21 -14.39 3.37
N LYS A 201 -21.14 -15.26 3.71
CA LYS A 201 -22.40 -15.47 2.95
C LYS A 201 -23.18 -14.17 2.75
N ARG A 202 -23.22 -13.26 3.75
CA ARG A 202 -23.93 -11.98 3.65
C ARG A 202 -23.38 -11.06 2.54
N PHE A 203 -22.16 -11.28 2.12
CA PHE A 203 -21.54 -10.56 1.01
C PHE A 203 -21.49 -11.37 -0.30
N GLY A 204 -22.26 -12.47 -0.37
CA GLY A 204 -22.28 -13.35 -1.54
C GLY A 204 -21.02 -14.20 -1.70
N GLY A 205 -20.31 -14.45 -0.61
CA GLY A 205 -19.16 -15.36 -0.60
C GLY A 205 -19.52 -16.85 -0.41
N PRO A 206 -18.52 -17.73 -0.49
CA PRO A 206 -17.10 -17.44 -0.71
C PRO A 206 -16.76 -16.98 -2.13
N LYS A 207 -15.74 -16.12 -2.25
CA LYS A 207 -15.27 -15.59 -3.55
C LYS A 207 -13.79 -15.23 -3.48
N PRO A 208 -13.07 -15.19 -4.62
CA PRO A 208 -11.69 -14.68 -4.66
C PRO A 208 -11.59 -13.29 -4.06
N THR A 209 -10.62 -13.09 -3.18
CA THR A 209 -10.37 -11.82 -2.51
C THR A 209 -8.92 -11.44 -2.73
N LEU A 210 -8.69 -10.26 -3.33
CA LEU A 210 -7.39 -9.67 -3.53
C LEU A 210 -7.04 -8.72 -2.38
N VAL A 211 -5.81 -8.79 -1.90
CA VAL A 211 -5.28 -7.88 -0.88
C VAL A 211 -4.05 -7.16 -1.44
N PRO A 212 -4.19 -5.92 -1.93
CA PRO A 212 -3.06 -5.08 -2.33
C PRO A 212 -2.32 -4.57 -1.09
N VAL A 213 -1.03 -4.88 -0.97
CA VAL A 213 -0.23 -4.51 0.21
C VAL A 213 1.25 -4.25 -0.12
N GLY A 214 1.95 -3.57 0.78
CA GLY A 214 3.41 -3.58 0.81
C GLY A 214 3.94 -4.96 1.24
N ILE A 215 5.16 -5.27 0.85
CA ILE A 215 5.78 -6.56 1.19
C ILE A 215 5.92 -6.77 2.71
N ASP A 216 6.03 -5.69 3.47
CA ASP A 216 6.07 -5.71 4.93
C ASP A 216 4.82 -6.33 5.56
N GLN A 217 3.71 -6.40 4.84
CA GLN A 217 2.44 -7.01 5.28
C GLN A 217 2.32 -8.52 5.01
N ASP A 218 3.34 -9.16 4.39
CA ASP A 218 3.29 -10.61 4.08
C ASP A 218 3.06 -11.51 5.32
N PRO A 219 3.58 -11.23 6.52
CA PRO A 219 3.28 -12.03 7.70
C PRO A 219 1.77 -12.12 8.00
N HIS A 220 1.03 -11.02 7.84
CA HIS A 220 -0.43 -11.00 8.01
C HIS A 220 -1.13 -11.82 6.92
N ILE A 221 -0.69 -11.72 5.68
CA ILE A 221 -1.23 -12.50 4.56
C ILE A 221 -1.04 -14.00 4.82
N ARG A 222 0.15 -14.42 5.26
CA ARG A 222 0.42 -15.84 5.58
C ARG A 222 -0.45 -16.35 6.72
N LEU A 223 -0.54 -15.61 7.84
CA LEU A 223 -1.42 -15.96 8.94
C LEU A 223 -2.87 -16.09 8.47
N CYS A 224 -3.38 -15.14 7.70
CA CYS A 224 -4.74 -15.16 7.18
C CYS A 224 -4.98 -16.37 6.26
N ARG A 225 -4.02 -16.73 5.40
CA ARG A 225 -4.12 -17.91 4.51
C ARG A 225 -4.15 -19.20 5.30
N ASP A 226 -3.36 -19.34 6.37
CA ASP A 226 -3.39 -20.50 7.26
C ASP A 226 -4.75 -20.62 7.96
N LEU A 227 -5.31 -19.49 8.42
CA LEU A 227 -6.64 -19.45 9.02
C LEU A 227 -7.73 -19.80 8.00
N ALA A 228 -7.67 -19.24 6.80
CA ALA A 228 -8.61 -19.58 5.73
C ALA A 228 -8.58 -21.08 5.41
N HIS A 229 -7.40 -21.70 5.39
CA HIS A 229 -7.26 -23.14 5.19
C HIS A 229 -7.90 -23.94 6.34
N LYS A 230 -7.56 -23.61 7.60
CA LYS A 230 -8.10 -24.30 8.79
C LYS A 230 -9.62 -24.23 8.91
N PHE A 231 -10.22 -23.11 8.50
CA PHE A 231 -11.66 -22.88 8.61
C PHE A 231 -12.42 -23.11 7.29
N ARG A 232 -11.78 -23.71 6.29
CA ARG A 232 -12.35 -23.95 4.96
C ARG A 232 -13.63 -24.80 5.02
N GLU A 233 -13.64 -25.87 5.80
CA GLU A 233 -14.82 -26.74 5.91
C GLU A 233 -16.02 -26.02 6.51
N LYS A 234 -15.79 -25.13 7.47
CA LYS A 234 -16.86 -24.40 8.18
C LYS A 234 -17.43 -23.24 7.36
N TYR A 235 -16.58 -22.46 6.70
CA TYR A 235 -16.95 -21.21 6.02
C TYR A 235 -16.85 -21.27 4.50
N GLY A 236 -16.24 -22.29 3.95
CA GLY A 236 -15.97 -22.38 2.52
C GLY A 236 -14.84 -21.46 2.04
N PHE A 237 -14.05 -20.87 2.94
CA PHE A 237 -13.04 -19.88 2.59
C PHE A 237 -12.10 -20.34 1.46
N VAL A 238 -11.89 -19.45 0.51
CA VAL A 238 -10.85 -19.54 -0.51
C VAL A 238 -9.61 -18.81 0.01
N LEU A 239 -8.42 -19.34 -0.24
CA LEU A 239 -7.18 -18.66 0.15
C LEU A 239 -7.14 -17.27 -0.48
N PRO A 240 -6.97 -16.18 0.30
CA PRO A 240 -6.89 -14.84 -0.24
C PRO A 240 -5.65 -14.69 -1.13
N SER A 241 -5.82 -13.97 -2.23
CA SER A 241 -4.75 -13.55 -3.11
C SER A 241 -4.13 -12.26 -2.61
N ALA A 242 -2.85 -12.03 -2.90
CA ALA A 242 -2.19 -10.78 -2.58
C ALA A 242 -1.35 -10.28 -3.76
N THR A 243 -1.24 -8.96 -3.89
CA THR A 243 -0.24 -8.28 -4.72
C THR A 243 0.71 -7.49 -3.82
N TYR A 244 2.00 -7.50 -4.16
CA TYR A 244 3.04 -6.84 -3.38
C TYR A 244 3.69 -5.72 -4.19
N HIS A 245 3.59 -4.50 -3.68
CA HIS A 245 4.26 -3.36 -4.27
C HIS A 245 5.58 -3.04 -3.60
N LYS A 246 6.48 -2.42 -4.38
CA LYS A 246 7.77 -1.94 -3.90
C LYS A 246 7.60 -0.84 -2.88
N ILE A 247 8.51 -0.79 -1.92
CA ILE A 247 8.61 0.30 -0.96
C ILE A 247 9.17 1.54 -1.66
N ILE A 248 8.61 2.69 -1.34
CA ILE A 248 9.00 3.98 -1.91
C ILE A 248 10.12 4.55 -1.07
N ARG A 249 11.19 4.97 -1.75
CA ARG A 249 12.34 5.62 -1.14
C ARG A 249 11.97 6.97 -0.53
N GLY A 250 12.60 7.32 0.60
CA GLY A 250 12.45 8.64 1.20
C GLY A 250 13.04 9.74 0.33
N LEU A 251 12.47 10.94 0.39
CA LEU A 251 13.00 12.13 -0.31
C LEU A 251 14.43 12.48 0.13
N ASP A 252 14.82 12.08 1.33
CA ASP A 252 16.18 12.20 1.88
C ASP A 252 17.16 11.14 1.36
N GLY A 253 16.72 10.25 0.47
CA GLY A 253 17.49 9.13 -0.05
C GLY A 253 17.45 7.86 0.81
N SER A 254 16.77 7.88 1.96
CA SER A 254 16.59 6.70 2.80
C SER A 254 15.82 5.59 2.07
N PRO A 255 16.03 4.30 2.40
CA PRO A 255 15.38 3.18 1.72
C PRO A 255 13.86 3.20 1.77
N LYS A 256 13.27 3.84 2.79
CA LYS A 256 11.81 3.93 3.01
C LYS A 256 11.45 5.32 3.54
N MET A 257 10.32 5.87 3.09
CA MET A 257 9.67 7.02 3.72
C MET A 257 9.33 6.70 5.18
N SER A 258 9.61 7.61 6.11
CA SER A 258 9.40 7.39 7.53
C SER A 258 8.83 8.61 8.22
N LYS A 259 7.75 8.44 8.98
CA LYS A 259 7.17 9.50 9.83
C LYS A 259 8.15 10.03 10.88
N ARG A 260 9.22 9.26 11.20
CA ARG A 260 10.29 9.70 12.12
C ARG A 260 11.19 10.78 11.51
N ASN A 261 11.26 10.86 10.17
CA ASN A 261 11.98 11.92 9.46
C ASN A 261 11.02 12.71 8.56
N PRO A 262 10.52 13.88 8.99
CA PRO A 262 9.58 14.69 8.22
C PRO A 262 10.08 15.13 6.85
N MET A 263 11.42 15.15 6.63
CA MET A 263 12.01 15.45 5.32
C MET A 263 11.99 14.28 4.35
N SER A 264 11.71 13.06 4.82
CA SER A 264 11.69 11.87 3.96
C SER A 264 10.39 11.68 3.18
N TYR A 265 9.32 12.41 3.50
CA TYR A 265 7.99 12.24 2.90
C TYR A 265 7.19 13.56 2.91
N PHE A 266 6.07 13.56 2.23
CA PHE A 266 5.02 14.58 2.38
C PHE A 266 3.64 13.91 2.44
N THR A 267 2.69 14.63 3.06
CA THR A 267 1.30 14.17 3.17
C THR A 267 0.42 14.84 2.12
N LEU A 268 -0.76 14.25 1.85
CA LEU A 268 -1.75 14.85 0.94
C LEU A 268 -2.43 16.09 1.53
N ALA A 269 -2.35 16.26 2.85
CA ALA A 269 -2.89 17.41 3.58
C ALA A 269 -1.87 18.54 3.79
N GLU A 270 -0.60 18.32 3.43
CA GLU A 270 0.48 19.30 3.64
C GLU A 270 0.36 20.47 2.68
N ASP A 271 0.76 21.67 3.12
CA ASP A 271 0.77 22.86 2.29
C ASP A 271 1.81 22.76 1.16
N VAL A 272 1.52 23.44 0.04
CA VAL A 272 2.35 23.36 -1.17
C VAL A 272 3.72 24.01 -1.01
N GLU A 273 3.87 24.97 -0.13
CA GLU A 273 5.14 25.63 0.19
C GLU A 273 6.08 24.66 0.89
N SER A 274 5.57 23.94 1.89
CA SER A 274 6.31 22.88 2.62
C SER A 274 6.73 21.75 1.67
N ILE A 275 5.79 21.26 0.85
CA ILE A 275 6.08 20.23 -0.16
C ILE A 275 7.17 20.71 -1.14
N SER A 276 7.04 21.95 -1.63
CA SER A 276 8.03 22.55 -2.54
C SER A 276 9.41 22.64 -1.91
N TYR A 277 9.48 23.01 -0.63
CA TYR A 277 10.71 23.05 0.13
C TYR A 277 11.35 21.65 0.22
N LYS A 278 10.57 20.62 0.58
CA LYS A 278 11.06 19.23 0.67
C LYS A 278 11.58 18.72 -0.67
N LEU A 279 10.84 18.95 -1.77
CA LEU A 279 11.25 18.53 -3.11
C LEU A 279 12.54 19.22 -3.57
N ARG A 280 12.70 20.52 -3.32
CA ARG A 280 13.93 21.26 -3.66
C ARG A 280 15.14 20.78 -2.88
N ASN A 281 14.94 20.30 -1.65
CA ASN A 281 15.99 19.77 -0.77
C ASN A 281 16.12 18.24 -0.82
N ALA A 282 15.33 17.56 -1.66
CA ALA A 282 15.40 16.11 -1.79
C ALA A 282 16.77 15.64 -2.25
N PHE A 283 17.16 14.44 -1.81
CA PHE A 283 18.31 13.73 -2.36
C PHE A 283 18.11 13.51 -3.87
N THR A 284 19.19 13.42 -4.62
CA THR A 284 19.14 13.08 -6.05
C THR A 284 20.26 12.12 -6.40
N GLY A 285 20.10 11.39 -7.49
CA GLY A 285 21.18 10.59 -8.10
C GLY A 285 22.15 11.43 -8.95
N GLY A 286 22.29 12.74 -8.65
CA GLY A 286 23.17 13.65 -9.39
C GLY A 286 24.63 13.56 -8.97
N ARG A 287 25.49 14.22 -9.77
CA ARG A 287 26.92 14.34 -9.49
C ARG A 287 27.19 15.57 -8.61
N PRO A 288 28.37 15.62 -7.93
CA PRO A 288 28.70 16.72 -7.04
C PRO A 288 28.72 18.11 -7.71
N THR A 289 29.06 18.19 -9.00
CA THR A 289 29.09 19.44 -9.75
C THR A 289 28.23 19.39 -11.01
N ALA A 290 27.74 20.56 -11.44
CA ALA A 290 26.97 20.66 -12.68
C ALA A 290 27.82 20.26 -13.93
N LYS A 291 29.12 20.45 -13.88
CA LYS A 291 30.04 20.03 -14.94
C LYS A 291 30.09 18.50 -15.04
N GLU A 292 30.35 17.84 -13.93
CA GLU A 292 30.34 16.36 -13.85
C GLU A 292 28.98 15.78 -14.24
N GLN A 293 27.88 16.42 -13.83
CA GLN A 293 26.54 15.99 -14.22
C GLN A 293 26.35 16.02 -15.75
N LYS A 294 26.84 17.08 -16.42
CA LYS A 294 26.75 17.18 -17.87
C LYS A 294 27.67 16.17 -18.60
N GLU A 295 28.84 15.90 -18.03
CA GLU A 295 29.84 15.01 -18.65
C GLU A 295 29.53 13.51 -18.41
N LEU A 296 29.08 13.15 -17.19
CA LEU A 296 28.94 11.74 -16.75
C LEU A 296 27.49 11.30 -16.65
N GLY A 297 26.53 12.23 -16.70
CA GLY A 297 25.11 11.95 -16.46
C GLY A 297 24.80 11.64 -15.00
N GLY A 298 23.50 11.59 -14.67
CA GLY A 298 22.97 11.21 -13.36
C GLY A 298 22.65 9.72 -13.25
N GLU A 299 22.18 9.34 -12.05
CA GLU A 299 21.74 7.98 -11.70
C GLU A 299 20.28 8.03 -11.28
N PRO A 300 19.31 8.09 -12.24
CA PRO A 300 17.90 8.22 -11.92
C PRO A 300 17.36 7.03 -11.09
N GLU A 301 18.00 5.86 -11.16
CA GLU A 301 17.66 4.69 -10.36
C GLU A 301 17.86 4.90 -8.84
N ARG A 302 18.65 5.89 -8.46
CA ARG A 302 18.92 6.27 -7.07
C ARG A 302 18.15 7.51 -6.64
N CYS A 303 17.42 8.14 -7.57
CA CYS A 303 16.81 9.46 -7.38
C CYS A 303 15.36 9.34 -6.86
N PRO A 304 15.04 9.79 -5.62
CA PRO A 304 13.67 9.84 -5.11
C PRO A 304 12.72 10.68 -5.98
N ILE A 305 13.23 11.73 -6.63
CA ILE A 305 12.42 12.55 -7.55
C ILE A 305 11.97 11.71 -8.74
N PHE A 306 12.89 10.93 -9.34
CA PHE A 306 12.52 10.01 -10.42
C PHE A 306 11.56 8.90 -9.94
N ASP A 307 11.70 8.41 -8.70
CA ASP A 307 10.75 7.49 -8.11
C ASP A 307 9.34 8.09 -8.04
N LEU A 308 9.19 9.38 -7.65
CA LEU A 308 7.89 10.04 -7.66
C LEU A 308 7.25 10.06 -9.04
N TYR A 309 8.01 10.38 -10.09
CA TYR A 309 7.51 10.32 -11.48
C TYR A 309 7.07 8.92 -11.86
N LYS A 310 7.92 7.93 -11.60
CA LYS A 310 7.70 6.54 -11.93
C LYS A 310 6.46 5.95 -11.25
N PHE A 311 6.26 6.26 -9.97
CA PHE A 311 5.20 5.68 -9.16
C PHE A 311 3.86 6.42 -9.27
N PHE A 312 3.89 7.76 -9.44
CA PHE A 312 2.68 8.54 -9.21
C PHE A 312 2.31 9.57 -10.27
N PHE A 313 3.28 10.28 -10.85
CA PHE A 313 2.96 11.54 -11.50
C PHE A 313 3.10 11.53 -13.02
N ILE A 314 3.90 10.65 -13.60
CA ILE A 314 4.05 10.54 -15.06
C ILE A 314 3.43 9.22 -15.50
N GLU A 315 2.23 9.24 -16.09
CA GLU A 315 1.52 8.04 -16.55
C GLU A 315 2.05 7.51 -17.88
N ASP A 316 2.52 8.40 -18.75
CA ASP A 316 3.07 8.08 -20.05
C ASP A 316 4.49 7.49 -19.93
N ASP A 317 4.69 6.28 -20.46
CA ASP A 317 5.96 5.56 -20.37
C ASP A 317 7.04 6.16 -21.29
N GLU A 318 6.66 6.76 -22.42
CA GLU A 318 7.61 7.43 -23.33
C GLU A 318 8.15 8.72 -22.67
N LYS A 319 7.24 9.49 -22.06
CA LYS A 319 7.62 10.68 -21.28
C LYS A 319 8.54 10.34 -20.12
N LEU A 320 8.21 9.26 -19.40
CA LEU A 320 9.07 8.80 -18.29
C LEU A 320 10.46 8.38 -18.78
N LEU A 321 10.51 7.66 -19.90
CA LEU A 321 11.78 7.28 -20.54
C LEU A 321 12.58 8.51 -21.00
N GLU A 322 11.91 9.50 -21.58
CA GLU A 322 12.57 10.77 -21.97
C GLU A 322 13.24 11.45 -20.75
N ILE A 323 12.52 11.57 -19.63
CA ILE A 323 13.05 12.13 -18.38
C ILE A 323 14.26 11.32 -17.89
N TYR A 324 14.15 9.99 -17.90
CA TYR A 324 15.22 9.09 -17.54
C TYR A 324 16.47 9.30 -18.41
N MET A 325 16.31 9.31 -19.73
CA MET A 325 17.44 9.45 -20.68
C MET A 325 18.10 10.82 -20.59
N LYS A 326 17.34 11.90 -20.46
CA LYS A 326 17.90 13.25 -20.27
C LYS A 326 18.73 13.35 -18.99
N CYS A 327 18.30 12.73 -17.89
CA CYS A 327 19.10 12.65 -16.67
C CYS A 327 20.38 11.82 -16.88
N ARG A 328 20.26 10.63 -17.48
CA ARG A 328 21.40 9.72 -17.74
C ARG A 328 22.45 10.34 -18.67
N ASN A 329 22.03 11.14 -19.64
CA ASN A 329 22.92 11.80 -20.61
C ASN A 329 23.48 13.14 -20.12
N GLY A 330 23.10 13.59 -18.90
CA GLY A 330 23.54 14.91 -18.38
C GLY A 330 22.87 16.10 -19.06
N GLU A 331 21.79 15.89 -19.82
CA GLU A 331 21.04 16.92 -20.53
C GLU A 331 20.15 17.74 -19.58
N THR A 332 19.79 17.18 -18.41
CA THR A 332 19.00 17.85 -17.38
C THR A 332 19.81 17.93 -16.08
N LEU A 333 19.87 19.10 -15.48
CA LEU A 333 20.47 19.31 -14.17
C LEU A 333 19.44 18.98 -13.05
N CYS A 334 19.93 18.48 -11.90
CA CYS A 334 19.05 18.14 -10.77
C CYS A 334 18.19 19.32 -10.27
N GLY A 335 18.67 20.56 -10.41
CA GLY A 335 17.89 21.75 -10.05
C GLY A 335 16.68 21.96 -10.96
N GLU A 336 16.86 21.75 -12.27
CA GLU A 336 15.80 21.84 -13.28
C GLU A 336 14.78 20.73 -13.10
N ASP A 337 15.26 19.49 -12.87
CA ASP A 337 14.38 18.33 -12.59
C ASP A 337 13.55 18.53 -11.31
N LYS A 338 14.16 19.05 -10.23
CA LYS A 338 13.43 19.40 -9.01
C LYS A 338 12.39 20.51 -9.22
N ALA A 339 12.68 21.49 -10.07
CA ALA A 339 11.70 22.54 -10.41
C ALA A 339 10.49 21.95 -11.13
N PHE A 340 10.71 21.03 -12.08
CA PHE A 340 9.64 20.29 -12.75
C PHE A 340 8.86 19.39 -11.76
N ALA A 341 9.55 18.73 -10.84
CA ALA A 341 8.89 17.93 -9.80
C ALA A 341 7.97 18.80 -8.91
N VAL A 342 8.43 19.98 -8.52
CA VAL A 342 7.62 20.92 -7.74
C VAL A 342 6.35 21.29 -8.51
N GLU A 343 6.45 21.63 -9.79
CA GLU A 343 5.29 21.98 -10.61
C GLU A 343 4.26 20.83 -10.67
N VAL A 344 4.72 19.63 -11.04
CA VAL A 344 3.84 18.46 -11.21
C VAL A 344 3.20 18.04 -9.88
N VAL A 345 3.98 17.94 -8.81
CA VAL A 345 3.50 17.49 -7.51
C VAL A 345 2.53 18.49 -6.90
N THR A 346 2.88 19.79 -6.90
CA THR A 346 2.02 20.81 -6.28
C THR A 346 0.73 21.01 -7.06
N SER A 347 0.74 20.86 -8.38
CA SER A 347 -0.47 20.89 -9.20
C SER A 347 -1.42 19.74 -8.80
N PHE A 348 -0.89 18.53 -8.68
CA PHE A 348 -1.66 17.38 -8.20
C PHE A 348 -2.23 17.61 -6.80
N ILE A 349 -1.42 18.08 -5.85
CA ILE A 349 -1.84 18.31 -4.45
C ILE A 349 -2.95 19.35 -4.37
N LYS A 350 -2.83 20.47 -5.06
CA LYS A 350 -3.88 21.52 -5.08
C LYS A 350 -5.22 20.97 -5.58
N GLU A 351 -5.20 20.24 -6.70
CA GLU A 351 -6.42 19.65 -7.26
C GLU A 351 -6.98 18.56 -6.34
N HIS A 352 -6.13 17.73 -5.75
CA HIS A 352 -6.54 16.70 -4.80
C HIS A 352 -7.22 17.32 -3.57
N GLN A 353 -6.59 18.33 -2.94
CA GLN A 353 -7.13 19.01 -1.76
C GLN A 353 -8.46 19.71 -2.06
N ARG A 354 -8.59 20.31 -3.25
CA ARG A 354 -9.86 20.90 -3.71
C ARG A 354 -10.98 19.86 -3.77
N ARG A 355 -10.71 18.69 -4.37
CA ARG A 355 -11.67 17.56 -4.42
C ARG A 355 -11.99 17.02 -3.03
N LYS A 356 -10.96 16.76 -2.24
CA LYS A 356 -11.08 16.25 -0.88
C LYS A 356 -12.01 17.11 -0.03
N HIS A 357 -11.83 18.44 -0.08
CA HIS A 357 -12.63 19.37 0.70
C HIS A 357 -14.14 19.18 0.47
N SER A 358 -14.56 18.94 -0.77
CA SER A 358 -15.98 18.70 -1.11
C SER A 358 -16.51 17.32 -0.70
N LEU A 359 -15.65 16.44 -0.18
CA LEU A 359 -15.98 15.05 0.17
C LEU A 359 -15.95 14.77 1.68
N ILE A 360 -15.57 15.74 2.50
CA ILE A 360 -15.46 15.56 3.96
C ILE A 360 -16.81 15.16 4.58
N ASP A 361 -17.88 15.93 4.30
CA ASP A 361 -19.21 15.62 4.84
C ASP A 361 -19.72 14.26 4.37
N LYS A 362 -19.50 13.94 3.08
CA LYS A 362 -19.83 12.62 2.53
C LYS A 362 -19.07 11.51 3.24
N SER A 363 -17.80 11.71 3.54
CA SER A 363 -16.97 10.74 4.27
C SER A 363 -17.49 10.53 5.69
N ARG A 364 -17.89 11.60 6.36
CA ARG A 364 -18.48 11.59 7.70
C ARG A 364 -19.76 10.74 7.71
N ALA A 365 -20.67 11.04 6.79
CA ALA A 365 -21.93 10.29 6.64
C ALA A 365 -21.70 8.79 6.35
N ILE A 366 -20.76 8.45 5.45
CA ILE A 366 -20.42 7.05 5.14
C ILE A 366 -19.92 6.31 6.39
N LEU A 367 -19.14 6.98 7.25
CA LEU A 367 -18.61 6.37 8.48
C LEU A 367 -19.60 6.38 9.65
N GLY A 368 -20.81 6.95 9.48
CA GLY A 368 -21.83 7.07 10.53
C GLY A 368 -21.37 7.97 11.69
N LEU A 369 -20.78 9.10 11.37
CA LEU A 369 -20.21 10.07 12.32
C LEU A 369 -20.88 11.46 12.20
N ASP A 370 -22.16 11.50 11.79
CA ASP A 370 -22.98 12.72 11.68
C ASP A 370 -23.40 13.25 13.05
#